data_6ac72db041b10bf4edab137b7e1d8c2e
#
_entry.id   6ac72db041b10bf4edab137b7e1d8c2e
#
_cell.length_a   1.000
_cell.length_b   1.000
_cell.length_c   1.000
_cell.angle_alpha   90.00
_cell.angle_beta   90.00
_cell.angle_gamma   90.00
#
_symmetry.space_group_name_H-M   'P 1'
#
loop_
_entity.id
_entity.type
_entity.pdbx_description
1 polymer ?
#
loop_
_entity_poly.entity_id
_entity_poly.type
_entity_poly.pdbx_seq_one_letter_code
_entity_poly.pdbx_strand_id
1 'polypeptide(L)'
;MAAKKRIPQYSMVEINGSRYYKTYVEDADGKRVILYGKTREELYDKEMIALDQANHSLPRKASPTVAEYCEKWLLMKSANVRATTLIDYTSKVRRHIIAPLGDMRMSDVTTDDIKMALVPVAKKSASVFKSVNILYKCIFNSAEDSKIIFHNPTRHLSTKEGGVPKKDREALTDEQVERLVDTVRGLPPYVFVMLGLYAGLRREEILALKWDCVFLETKTPYLLVRRAWHTENNQPVIMTDLKTKAAKRDIPLPDCLAECLREAKAHATSEYVIANSDGNPLSYTQFKRLWTYIVTRTAKPRPAKKFVGGKYVKYTLYPVLGEKARNNGHVVYSLDFEVTPHQLRHTYITNLIHAGVDPKTVQYLAGHESSKITMDIYAKVKYNRPEEIVGALTDAFAQWENR
;
A
#
# COMPACT_ATOMS: atom_id res chain seq x y z
N MET A 1 7.23 31.28 -18.73
CA MET A 1 6.49 32.33 -19.44
C MET A 1 5.02 31.97 -19.43
N ALA A 2 4.17 32.76 -18.79
CA ALA A 2 2.73 32.54 -18.78
C ALA A 2 2.18 32.72 -20.22
N ALA A 3 1.42 31.73 -20.71
CA ALA A 3 0.78 31.80 -22.01
C ALA A 3 -0.13 33.04 -22.06
N LYS A 4 0.08 33.92 -23.04
CA LYS A 4 -0.78 35.09 -23.25
C LYS A 4 -2.23 34.63 -23.45
N LYS A 5 -3.14 35.04 -22.55
CA LYS A 5 -4.58 34.83 -22.70
C LYS A 5 -5.02 35.34 -24.06
N ARG A 6 -5.58 34.51 -24.94
CA ARG A 6 -6.23 34.95 -26.19
C ARG A 6 -7.60 35.49 -25.83
N ILE A 7 -7.71 36.83 -25.80
CA ILE A 7 -8.99 37.51 -25.56
C ILE A 7 -9.76 37.58 -26.90
N PRO A 8 -11.05 37.16 -26.94
CA PRO A 8 -11.88 37.18 -28.14
C PRO A 8 -12.06 38.63 -28.68
N GLN A 9 -12.48 38.73 -29.93
CA GLN A 9 -12.96 40.02 -30.47
C GLN A 9 -14.44 40.16 -30.10
N TYR A 10 -14.78 41.28 -29.46
CA TYR A 10 -16.14 41.62 -29.07
C TYR A 10 -16.72 42.74 -29.95
N SER A 11 -18.04 42.75 -30.17
CA SER A 11 -18.74 43.84 -30.82
C SER A 11 -18.78 45.07 -29.93
N MET A 12 -18.69 46.25 -30.54
CA MET A 12 -18.82 47.54 -29.83
C MET A 12 -20.25 48.09 -29.94
N VAL A 13 -20.73 48.70 -28.86
CA VAL A 13 -22.01 49.39 -28.82
C VAL A 13 -21.82 50.76 -28.10
N GLU A 14 -22.55 51.78 -28.55
CA GLU A 14 -22.59 53.05 -27.90
C GLU A 14 -23.85 53.18 -27.05
N ILE A 15 -23.66 53.50 -25.77
CA ILE A 15 -24.74 53.64 -24.78
C ILE A 15 -24.51 54.97 -24.06
N ASN A 16 -25.46 55.89 -24.17
CA ASN A 16 -25.41 57.20 -23.54
C ASN A 16 -24.11 57.98 -23.86
N GLY A 17 -23.69 57.96 -25.14
CA GLY A 17 -22.48 58.65 -25.61
C GLY A 17 -21.15 58.03 -25.20
N SER A 18 -21.15 56.87 -24.57
CA SER A 18 -19.96 56.10 -24.20
C SER A 18 -19.90 54.78 -24.96
N ARG A 19 -18.68 54.39 -25.38
CA ARG A 19 -18.45 53.11 -26.12
C ARG A 19 -18.16 51.99 -25.19
N TYR A 20 -18.85 50.84 -25.37
CA TYR A 20 -18.69 49.61 -24.62
C TYR A 20 -18.49 48.43 -25.56
N TYR A 21 -17.68 47.44 -25.13
CA TYR A 21 -17.69 46.11 -25.70
C TYR A 21 -18.87 45.34 -25.15
N LYS A 22 -19.49 44.50 -26.00
CA LYS A 22 -20.71 43.72 -25.70
C LYS A 22 -20.54 42.27 -26.05
N THR A 23 -21.00 41.39 -25.17
CA THR A 23 -21.19 39.98 -25.40
C THR A 23 -22.50 39.52 -24.72
N TYR A 24 -22.86 38.28 -24.87
CA TYR A 24 -23.96 37.65 -24.12
C TYR A 24 -23.55 36.25 -23.63
N VAL A 25 -24.11 35.82 -22.51
CA VAL A 25 -23.99 34.50 -21.93
C VAL A 25 -25.39 33.99 -21.72
N GLU A 26 -25.63 32.71 -21.98
CA GLU A 26 -26.89 32.07 -21.61
C GLU A 26 -26.79 31.63 -20.15
N ASP A 27 -27.77 32.04 -19.31
CA ASP A 27 -27.86 31.58 -17.92
C ASP A 27 -28.37 30.11 -17.85
N ALA A 28 -28.47 29.59 -16.66
CA ALA A 28 -28.91 28.21 -16.41
C ALA A 28 -30.33 27.90 -16.93
N ASP A 29 -31.16 28.90 -17.12
CA ASP A 29 -32.53 28.78 -17.62
C ASP A 29 -32.60 28.99 -19.14
N GLY A 30 -31.46 29.14 -19.81
CA GLY A 30 -31.35 29.40 -21.26
C GLY A 30 -31.67 30.84 -21.65
N LYS A 31 -31.78 31.77 -20.67
CA LYS A 31 -32.04 33.18 -20.92
C LYS A 31 -30.75 33.92 -21.20
N ARG A 32 -30.74 34.75 -22.23
CA ARG A 32 -29.57 35.55 -22.63
C ARG A 32 -29.37 36.74 -21.67
N VAL A 33 -28.24 36.75 -21.00
CA VAL A 33 -27.76 37.86 -20.18
C VAL A 33 -26.70 38.62 -20.98
N ILE A 34 -26.93 39.94 -21.20
CA ILE A 34 -26.02 40.80 -21.97
C ILE A 34 -25.01 41.39 -21.00
N LEU A 35 -23.72 41.31 -21.36
CA LEU A 35 -22.61 41.85 -20.58
C LEU A 35 -21.96 42.98 -21.34
N TYR A 36 -21.53 43.99 -20.58
CA TYR A 36 -20.84 45.18 -21.11
C TYR A 36 -19.54 45.43 -20.36
N GLY A 37 -18.46 45.80 -21.07
CA GLY A 37 -17.18 46.19 -20.51
C GLY A 37 -16.58 47.38 -21.24
N LYS A 38 -15.90 48.26 -20.53
CA LYS A 38 -15.18 49.43 -21.14
C LYS A 38 -13.94 48.99 -21.88
N THR A 39 -13.31 47.86 -21.46
CA THR A 39 -12.18 47.25 -22.15
C THR A 39 -12.51 45.79 -22.53
N ARG A 40 -11.72 45.21 -23.45
CA ARG A 40 -11.88 43.81 -23.82
C ARG A 40 -11.55 42.84 -22.67
N GLU A 41 -10.56 43.23 -21.88
CA GLU A 41 -10.13 42.45 -20.71
C GLU A 41 -11.24 42.42 -19.64
N GLU A 42 -11.82 43.59 -19.32
CA GLU A 42 -12.93 43.70 -18.37
C GLU A 42 -14.14 42.85 -18.82
N LEU A 43 -14.47 42.91 -20.11
CA LEU A 43 -15.60 42.15 -20.64
C LEU A 43 -15.31 40.65 -20.62
N TYR A 44 -14.08 40.25 -20.94
CA TYR A 44 -13.65 38.85 -20.88
C TYR A 44 -13.73 38.28 -19.45
N ASP A 45 -13.26 39.03 -18.46
CA ASP A 45 -13.34 38.62 -17.06
C ASP A 45 -14.80 38.51 -16.60
N LYS A 46 -15.67 39.46 -16.99
CA LYS A 46 -17.12 39.38 -16.73
C LYS A 46 -17.79 38.19 -17.42
N GLU A 47 -17.42 37.93 -18.67
CA GLU A 47 -17.92 36.77 -19.44
C GLU A 47 -17.52 35.47 -18.79
N MET A 48 -16.26 35.35 -18.36
CA MET A 48 -15.76 34.17 -17.65
C MET A 48 -16.46 33.95 -16.31
N ILE A 49 -16.71 35.02 -15.54
CA ILE A 49 -17.48 34.94 -14.28
C ILE A 49 -18.93 34.54 -14.55
N ALA A 50 -19.57 35.09 -15.57
CA ALA A 50 -20.96 34.78 -15.91
C ALA A 50 -21.09 33.35 -16.46
N LEU A 51 -20.16 32.90 -17.29
CA LEU A 51 -20.06 31.51 -17.75
C LEU A 51 -19.82 30.54 -16.60
N ASP A 52 -18.96 30.91 -15.66
CA ASP A 52 -18.73 30.12 -14.46
C ASP A 52 -19.99 30.03 -13.60
N GLN A 53 -20.71 31.14 -13.42
CA GLN A 53 -22.00 31.20 -12.72
C GLN A 53 -23.10 30.41 -13.45
N ALA A 54 -23.23 30.54 -14.78
CA ALA A 54 -24.17 29.78 -15.58
C ALA A 54 -23.88 28.28 -15.53
N ASN A 55 -22.63 27.89 -15.57
CA ASN A 55 -22.17 26.51 -15.43
C ASN A 55 -22.41 25.94 -14.01
N HIS A 56 -22.34 26.78 -12.96
CA HIS A 56 -22.71 26.41 -11.59
C HIS A 56 -24.24 26.31 -11.38
N SER A 57 -25.03 26.82 -12.31
CA SER A 57 -26.48 26.84 -12.25
C SER A 57 -27.17 25.75 -13.05
N LEU A 58 -26.45 24.71 -13.49
CA LEU A 58 -27.13 23.48 -13.95
C LEU A 58 -28.10 23.02 -12.88
N PRO A 59 -29.33 22.59 -13.24
CA PRO A 59 -30.37 22.30 -12.27
C PRO A 59 -29.82 21.32 -11.24
N ARG A 60 -29.70 21.76 -9.99
CA ARG A 60 -29.19 20.97 -8.83
C ARG A 60 -29.80 19.56 -8.76
N LYS A 61 -31.01 19.38 -9.36
CA LYS A 61 -31.69 18.10 -9.47
C LYS A 61 -31.03 17.10 -10.43
N ALA A 62 -30.17 17.52 -11.35
CA ALA A 62 -29.56 16.65 -12.37
C ALA A 62 -28.21 16.03 -11.95
N SER A 63 -27.53 16.59 -10.93
CA SER A 63 -26.28 16.02 -10.45
C SER A 63 -26.54 14.79 -9.58
N PRO A 64 -25.84 13.64 -9.80
CA PRO A 64 -25.98 12.47 -8.95
C PRO A 64 -25.48 12.76 -7.54
N THR A 65 -25.91 11.96 -6.58
CA THR A 65 -25.32 11.97 -5.24
C THR A 65 -23.90 11.42 -5.26
N VAL A 66 -23.11 11.75 -4.24
CA VAL A 66 -21.76 11.19 -4.06
C VAL A 66 -21.82 9.66 -3.99
N ALA A 67 -22.82 9.10 -3.31
CA ALA A 67 -23.00 7.65 -3.23
C ALA A 67 -23.26 7.03 -4.61
N GLU A 68 -24.22 7.56 -5.38
CA GLU A 68 -24.54 7.08 -6.73
C GLU A 68 -23.34 7.16 -7.66
N TYR A 69 -22.61 8.28 -7.64
CA TYR A 69 -21.44 8.44 -8.49
C TYR A 69 -20.26 7.53 -8.07
N CYS A 70 -20.03 7.36 -6.78
CA CYS A 70 -19.00 6.47 -6.27
C CYS A 70 -19.24 5.01 -6.64
N GLU A 71 -20.47 4.50 -6.55
CA GLU A 71 -20.79 3.12 -6.97
C GLU A 71 -20.62 2.95 -8.49
N LYS A 72 -21.04 3.93 -9.30
CA LYS A 72 -20.77 3.95 -10.74
C LYS A 72 -19.26 3.94 -11.03
N TRP A 73 -18.49 4.76 -10.33
CA TRP A 73 -17.03 4.84 -10.47
C TRP A 73 -16.35 3.50 -10.11
N LEU A 74 -16.78 2.85 -9.02
CA LEU A 74 -16.28 1.54 -8.62
C LEU A 74 -16.57 0.48 -9.69
N LEU A 75 -17.76 0.51 -10.29
CA LEU A 75 -18.12 -0.38 -11.40
C LEU A 75 -17.20 -0.15 -12.60
N MET A 76 -16.95 1.11 -13.01
CA MET A 76 -16.02 1.41 -14.10
C MET A 76 -14.59 0.93 -13.77
N LYS A 77 -14.14 1.06 -12.51
CA LYS A 77 -12.82 0.59 -12.10
C LYS A 77 -12.69 -0.92 -12.08
N SER A 78 -13.77 -1.67 -11.89
CA SER A 78 -13.73 -3.14 -11.87
C SER A 78 -13.20 -3.74 -13.19
N ALA A 79 -13.38 -3.05 -14.32
CA ALA A 79 -12.85 -3.49 -15.61
C ALA A 79 -11.32 -3.34 -15.75
N ASN A 80 -10.69 -2.45 -14.95
CA ASN A 80 -9.30 -2.04 -15.17
C ASN A 80 -8.37 -2.29 -13.97
N VAL A 81 -8.89 -2.81 -12.86
CA VAL A 81 -8.08 -3.09 -11.67
C VAL A 81 -8.25 -4.54 -11.21
N ARG A 82 -7.24 -5.09 -10.55
CA ARG A 82 -7.33 -6.43 -9.97
C ARG A 82 -8.38 -6.49 -8.87
N ALA A 83 -9.01 -7.64 -8.69
CA ALA A 83 -10.07 -7.88 -7.68
C ALA A 83 -9.64 -7.42 -6.27
N THR A 84 -8.41 -7.69 -5.85
CA THR A 84 -7.86 -7.24 -4.56
C THR A 84 -7.81 -5.74 -4.40
N THR A 85 -7.45 -5.03 -5.47
CA THR A 85 -7.39 -3.57 -5.48
C THR A 85 -8.81 -3.00 -5.45
N LEU A 86 -9.75 -3.61 -6.15
CA LEU A 86 -11.15 -3.22 -6.14
C LEU A 86 -11.77 -3.38 -4.75
N ILE A 87 -11.50 -4.49 -4.06
CA ILE A 87 -11.96 -4.72 -2.67
C ILE A 87 -11.44 -3.61 -1.74
N ASP A 88 -10.15 -3.26 -1.84
CA ASP A 88 -9.55 -2.20 -1.04
C ASP A 88 -10.17 -0.82 -1.35
N TYR A 89 -10.38 -0.51 -2.64
CA TYR A 89 -11.05 0.72 -3.07
C TYR A 89 -12.47 0.78 -2.55
N THR A 90 -13.26 -0.27 -2.74
CA THR A 90 -14.66 -0.36 -2.28
C THR A 90 -14.75 -0.14 -0.78
N SER A 91 -13.89 -0.80 0.01
CA SER A 91 -13.87 -0.63 1.46
C SER A 91 -13.55 0.81 1.89
N LYS A 92 -12.57 1.45 1.25
CA LYS A 92 -12.16 2.82 1.57
C LYS A 92 -13.19 3.85 1.09
N VAL A 93 -13.71 3.69 -0.11
CA VAL A 93 -14.74 4.59 -0.69
C VAL A 93 -15.99 4.57 0.15
N ARG A 94 -16.53 3.39 0.47
CA ARG A 94 -17.75 3.28 1.29
C ARG A 94 -17.56 3.86 2.68
N ARG A 95 -16.42 3.57 3.33
CA ARG A 95 -16.17 3.99 4.72
C ARG A 95 -15.80 5.47 4.86
N HIS A 96 -15.07 6.02 3.88
CA HIS A 96 -14.43 7.33 4.05
C HIS A 96 -14.90 8.39 3.06
N ILE A 97 -15.70 8.03 2.05
CA ILE A 97 -16.27 8.96 1.07
C ILE A 97 -17.79 8.90 1.13
N ILE A 98 -18.39 7.73 0.93
CA ILE A 98 -19.86 7.60 0.95
C ILE A 98 -20.43 7.84 2.35
N ALA A 99 -19.83 7.26 3.39
CA ALA A 99 -20.38 7.40 4.75
C ALA A 99 -20.49 8.87 5.22
N PRO A 100 -19.49 9.76 4.98
CA PRO A 100 -19.61 11.16 5.37
C PRO A 100 -20.33 12.07 4.36
N LEU A 101 -20.31 11.78 3.05
CA LEU A 101 -20.76 12.71 2.01
C LEU A 101 -21.80 12.11 1.05
N GLY A 102 -22.20 10.85 1.25
CA GLY A 102 -22.99 10.08 0.29
C GLY A 102 -24.30 10.72 -0.16
N ASP A 103 -24.98 11.39 0.74
CA ASP A 103 -26.27 12.03 0.48
C ASP A 103 -26.16 13.40 -0.22
N MET A 104 -24.95 13.99 -0.24
CA MET A 104 -24.73 15.27 -0.92
C MET A 104 -24.70 15.07 -2.44
N ARG A 105 -25.12 16.08 -3.19
CA ARG A 105 -24.94 16.10 -4.65
C ARG A 105 -23.46 16.34 -4.98
N MET A 106 -22.95 15.71 -6.02
CA MET A 106 -21.56 15.90 -6.48
C MET A 106 -21.23 17.36 -6.76
N SER A 107 -22.21 18.13 -7.28
CA SER A 107 -22.10 19.58 -7.55
C SER A 107 -21.99 20.45 -6.30
N ASP A 108 -22.49 19.99 -5.17
CA ASP A 108 -22.61 20.78 -3.95
C ASP A 108 -21.45 20.53 -2.97
N VAL A 109 -20.60 19.53 -3.25
CA VAL A 109 -19.45 19.19 -2.39
C VAL A 109 -18.39 20.25 -2.51
N THR A 110 -18.01 20.84 -1.38
CA THR A 110 -16.95 21.83 -1.27
C THR A 110 -15.61 21.20 -0.84
N THR A 111 -14.53 21.95 -1.00
CA THR A 111 -13.21 21.55 -0.48
C THR A 111 -13.23 21.35 1.04
N ASP A 112 -14.02 22.16 1.76
CA ASP A 112 -14.09 22.09 3.23
C ASP A 112 -14.87 20.86 3.70
N ASP A 113 -15.94 20.46 2.99
CA ASP A 113 -16.63 19.19 3.27
C ASP A 113 -15.67 18.00 3.18
N ILE A 114 -14.83 17.97 2.14
CA ILE A 114 -13.82 16.90 1.99
C ILE A 114 -12.78 16.96 3.11
N LYS A 115 -12.29 18.14 3.47
CA LYS A 115 -11.35 18.29 4.60
C LYS A 115 -11.98 17.80 5.91
N MET A 116 -13.23 18.14 6.18
CA MET A 116 -13.95 17.67 7.38
C MET A 116 -14.12 16.14 7.36
N ALA A 117 -14.43 15.54 6.22
CA ALA A 117 -14.49 14.08 6.06
C ALA A 117 -13.11 13.40 6.25
N LEU A 118 -12.03 14.10 5.99
CA LEU A 118 -10.66 13.61 6.18
C LEU A 118 -10.15 13.71 7.63
N VAL A 119 -10.74 14.54 8.50
CA VAL A 119 -10.32 14.70 9.91
C VAL A 119 -10.23 13.37 10.66
N PRO A 120 -11.24 12.47 10.64
CA PRO A 120 -11.12 11.17 11.30
C PRO A 120 -10.12 10.24 10.62
N VAL A 121 -9.83 10.44 9.33
CA VAL A 121 -8.82 9.66 8.58
C VAL A 121 -7.42 10.11 8.93
N ALA A 122 -7.20 11.39 9.25
CA ALA A 122 -5.91 11.92 9.69
C ALA A 122 -5.41 11.30 11.01
N LYS A 123 -6.30 10.73 11.83
CA LYS A 123 -5.95 9.97 13.04
C LYS A 123 -5.47 8.54 12.74
N LYS A 124 -5.59 8.07 11.48
CA LYS A 124 -5.12 6.76 11.02
C LYS A 124 -3.68 6.87 10.49
N SER A 125 -3.14 5.74 9.97
CA SER A 125 -1.78 5.76 9.39
C SER A 125 -1.70 6.69 8.17
N ALA A 126 -0.54 7.32 7.97
CA ALA A 126 -0.27 8.18 6.82
C ALA A 126 -0.52 7.48 5.47
N SER A 127 -0.30 6.16 5.39
CA SER A 127 -0.62 5.37 4.19
C SER A 127 -2.13 5.32 3.91
N VAL A 128 -2.97 5.15 4.93
CA VAL A 128 -4.44 5.16 4.79
C VAL A 128 -4.90 6.55 4.40
N PHE A 129 -4.43 7.59 5.08
CA PHE A 129 -4.75 8.99 4.77
C PHE A 129 -4.41 9.32 3.31
N LYS A 130 -3.18 9.04 2.88
CA LYS A 130 -2.74 9.25 1.50
C LYS A 130 -3.61 8.50 0.49
N SER A 131 -3.93 7.24 0.78
CA SER A 131 -4.75 6.38 -0.09
C SER A 131 -6.17 6.93 -0.26
N VAL A 132 -6.82 7.35 0.83
CA VAL A 132 -8.17 7.95 0.81
C VAL A 132 -8.16 9.27 0.05
N ASN A 133 -7.16 10.12 0.28
CA ASN A 133 -7.01 11.39 -0.40
C ASN A 133 -6.83 11.21 -1.93
N ILE A 134 -6.05 10.19 -2.36
CA ILE A 134 -5.93 9.82 -3.78
C ILE A 134 -7.29 9.38 -4.34
N LEU A 135 -8.09 8.62 -3.59
CA LEU A 135 -9.42 8.19 -4.04
C LEU A 135 -10.37 9.37 -4.22
N TYR A 136 -10.39 10.35 -3.30
CA TYR A 136 -11.12 11.61 -3.51
C TYR A 136 -10.73 12.26 -4.83
N LYS A 137 -9.42 12.45 -5.06
CA LYS A 137 -8.93 13.05 -6.31
C LYS A 137 -9.35 12.26 -7.54
N CYS A 138 -9.22 10.93 -7.51
CA CYS A 138 -9.59 10.09 -8.66
C CYS A 138 -11.09 10.17 -8.99
N ILE A 139 -11.96 10.18 -7.97
CA ILE A 139 -13.40 10.22 -8.14
C ILE A 139 -13.84 11.60 -8.66
N PHE A 140 -13.37 12.68 -8.04
CA PHE A 140 -13.75 14.03 -8.44
C PHE A 140 -13.13 14.47 -9.76
N ASN A 141 -11.91 14.03 -10.10
CA ASN A 141 -11.35 14.22 -11.45
C ASN A 141 -12.22 13.50 -12.50
N SER A 142 -12.61 12.24 -12.24
CA SER A 142 -13.49 11.49 -13.14
C SER A 142 -14.85 12.16 -13.31
N ALA A 143 -15.39 12.78 -12.26
CA ALA A 143 -16.65 13.53 -12.33
C ALA A 143 -16.51 14.83 -13.15
N GLU A 144 -15.38 15.52 -13.01
CA GLU A 144 -15.04 16.71 -13.82
C GLU A 144 -14.86 16.34 -15.30
N ASP A 145 -14.07 15.30 -15.60
CA ASP A 145 -13.85 14.80 -16.96
C ASP A 145 -15.18 14.38 -17.65
N SER A 146 -16.11 13.82 -16.86
CA SER A 146 -17.45 13.42 -17.30
C SER A 146 -18.46 14.57 -17.33
N LYS A 147 -18.04 15.80 -17.01
CA LYS A 147 -18.90 17.01 -16.94
C LYS A 147 -20.07 16.88 -15.95
N ILE A 148 -19.92 16.05 -14.92
CA ILE A 148 -20.90 15.92 -13.81
C ILE A 148 -20.73 17.10 -12.83
N ILE A 149 -19.50 17.59 -12.70
CA ILE A 149 -19.14 18.80 -11.97
C ILE A 149 -18.27 19.69 -12.86
N PHE A 150 -18.37 20.99 -12.69
CA PHE A 150 -17.55 21.98 -13.41
C PHE A 150 -16.38 22.50 -12.57
N HIS A 151 -16.53 22.45 -11.26
CA HIS A 151 -15.48 22.81 -10.32
C HIS A 151 -15.08 21.60 -9.48
N ASN A 152 -13.78 21.31 -9.48
CA ASN A 152 -13.26 20.16 -8.76
C ASN A 152 -12.74 20.58 -7.37
N PRO A 153 -13.44 20.21 -6.28
CA PRO A 153 -13.05 20.62 -4.92
C PRO A 153 -11.75 19.98 -4.44
N THR A 154 -11.19 19.01 -5.18
CA THR A 154 -9.96 18.32 -4.78
C THR A 154 -8.68 18.95 -5.34
N ARG A 155 -8.75 19.98 -6.20
CA ARG A 155 -7.58 20.57 -6.87
C ARG A 155 -6.48 21.02 -5.89
N HIS A 156 -6.86 21.60 -4.77
CA HIS A 156 -5.94 22.12 -3.75
C HIS A 156 -5.75 21.22 -2.53
N LEU A 157 -6.25 19.98 -2.56
CA LEU A 157 -6.02 19.04 -1.47
C LEU A 157 -4.57 18.58 -1.43
N SER A 158 -3.90 18.80 -0.30
CA SER A 158 -2.57 18.24 -0.06
C SER A 158 -2.66 16.74 0.26
N THR A 159 -1.83 15.93 -0.38
CA THR A 159 -1.69 14.50 -0.05
C THR A 159 -0.55 14.23 0.92
N LYS A 160 0.21 15.28 1.28
CA LYS A 160 1.43 15.16 2.08
C LYS A 160 1.18 15.38 3.58
N GLU A 161 0.07 16.03 3.94
CA GLU A 161 -0.23 16.47 5.29
C GLU A 161 -1.36 15.65 5.88
N GLY A 162 -1.03 14.78 6.83
CA GLY A 162 -2.00 14.01 7.61
C GLY A 162 -1.65 12.54 7.75
N GLY A 163 -2.23 11.94 8.78
CA GLY A 163 -1.99 10.55 9.18
C GLY A 163 -0.78 10.37 10.09
N VAL A 164 -0.88 9.37 10.94
CA VAL A 164 0.20 9.00 11.86
C VAL A 164 1.32 8.34 11.07
N PRO A 165 2.56 8.83 11.16
CA PRO A 165 3.70 8.21 10.50
C PRO A 165 3.84 6.75 10.91
N LYS A 166 4.18 5.90 9.96
CA LYS A 166 4.48 4.50 10.24
C LYS A 166 5.84 4.44 10.93
N LYS A 167 5.93 3.71 12.05
CA LYS A 167 7.24 3.29 12.56
C LYS A 167 7.88 2.38 11.53
N ASP A 168 9.07 2.73 11.07
CA ASP A 168 9.86 1.84 10.25
C ASP A 168 10.17 0.57 11.05
N ARG A 169 9.96 -0.57 10.43
CA ARG A 169 10.39 -1.85 11.00
C ARG A 169 11.76 -2.14 10.44
N GLU A 170 12.73 -2.18 11.31
CA GLU A 170 14.10 -2.56 10.97
C GLU A 170 14.20 -4.05 10.65
N ALA A 171 15.26 -4.43 9.97
CA ALA A 171 15.64 -5.83 9.83
C ALA A 171 15.92 -6.43 11.22
N LEU A 172 15.74 -7.72 11.34
CA LEU A 172 16.15 -8.44 12.56
C LEU A 172 17.68 -8.45 12.66
N THR A 173 18.20 -8.31 13.87
CA THR A 173 19.63 -8.54 14.14
C THR A 173 19.96 -10.03 14.04
N ASP A 174 21.23 -10.38 13.92
CA ASP A 174 21.66 -11.78 13.85
C ASP A 174 21.23 -12.57 15.10
N GLU A 175 21.34 -11.99 16.28
CA GLU A 175 20.87 -12.60 17.55
C GLU A 175 19.34 -12.79 17.55
N GLN A 176 18.60 -11.86 16.96
CA GLN A 176 17.14 -11.98 16.82
C GLN A 176 16.76 -13.07 15.83
N VAL A 177 17.51 -13.21 14.73
CA VAL A 177 17.33 -14.28 13.75
C VAL A 177 17.58 -15.64 14.39
N GLU A 178 18.70 -15.83 15.09
CA GLU A 178 19.06 -17.05 15.80
C GLU A 178 17.96 -17.42 16.79
N ARG A 179 17.60 -16.49 17.67
CA ARG A 179 16.54 -16.70 18.69
C ARG A 179 15.18 -17.03 18.06
N LEU A 180 14.84 -16.41 16.94
CA LEU A 180 13.60 -16.71 16.22
C LEU A 180 13.63 -18.13 15.65
N VAL A 181 14.71 -18.49 14.97
CA VAL A 181 14.87 -19.82 14.35
C VAL A 181 14.80 -20.91 15.42
N ASP A 182 15.49 -20.75 16.54
CA ASP A 182 15.45 -21.69 17.66
C ASP A 182 14.07 -21.78 18.31
N THR A 183 13.40 -20.64 18.46
CA THR A 183 12.03 -20.59 19.02
C THR A 183 11.02 -21.36 18.15
N VAL A 184 11.18 -21.37 16.83
CA VAL A 184 10.22 -22.01 15.91
C VAL A 184 10.66 -23.39 15.42
N ARG A 185 11.87 -23.83 15.74
CA ARG A 185 12.39 -25.15 15.35
C ARG A 185 11.44 -26.27 15.83
N GLY A 186 11.06 -27.15 14.91
CA GLY A 186 10.09 -28.21 15.19
C GLY A 186 8.62 -27.76 15.34
N LEU A 187 8.33 -26.47 15.15
CA LEU A 187 6.99 -25.93 15.15
C LEU A 187 6.47 -25.67 13.71
N PRO A 188 5.15 -25.63 13.50
CA PRO A 188 4.56 -25.44 12.17
C PRO A 188 5.08 -24.23 11.36
N PRO A 189 5.43 -23.07 11.96
CA PRO A 189 5.95 -21.94 11.18
C PRO A 189 7.42 -22.07 10.78
N TYR A 190 8.16 -23.12 11.16
CA TYR A 190 9.61 -23.22 10.95
C TYR A 190 10.00 -23.07 9.47
N VAL A 191 9.43 -23.88 8.58
CA VAL A 191 9.73 -23.83 7.13
C VAL A 191 9.35 -22.48 6.55
N PHE A 192 8.24 -21.88 7.00
CA PHE A 192 7.84 -20.54 6.56
C PHE A 192 8.89 -19.48 6.94
N VAL A 193 9.40 -19.53 8.17
CA VAL A 193 10.41 -18.59 8.67
C VAL A 193 11.72 -18.77 7.91
N MET A 194 12.17 -20.01 7.68
CA MET A 194 13.37 -20.33 6.92
C MET A 194 13.29 -19.79 5.48
N LEU A 195 12.18 -20.02 4.77
CA LEU A 195 11.97 -19.49 3.42
C LEU A 195 11.95 -17.95 3.39
N GLY A 196 11.38 -17.32 4.41
CA GLY A 196 11.37 -15.86 4.53
C GLY A 196 12.74 -15.24 4.78
N LEU A 197 13.54 -15.86 5.67
CA LEU A 197 14.87 -15.38 6.08
C LEU A 197 15.96 -15.68 5.06
N TYR A 198 15.95 -16.86 4.42
CA TYR A 198 17.07 -17.36 3.62
C TYR A 198 16.81 -17.42 2.10
N ALA A 199 15.53 -17.27 1.68
CA ALA A 199 15.19 -17.08 0.26
C ALA A 199 14.46 -15.75 -0.01
N GLY A 200 14.15 -14.98 1.03
CA GLY A 200 13.52 -13.66 0.91
C GLY A 200 12.16 -13.67 0.23
N LEU A 201 11.44 -14.79 0.27
CA LEU A 201 10.13 -14.92 -0.35
C LEU A 201 9.09 -14.02 0.31
N ARG A 202 8.15 -13.52 -0.49
CA ARG A 202 6.95 -12.87 0.04
C ARG A 202 6.04 -13.92 0.66
N ARG A 203 5.22 -13.52 1.65
CA ARG A 203 4.23 -14.42 2.26
C ARG A 203 3.39 -15.15 1.21
N GLU A 204 2.94 -14.43 0.20
CA GLU A 204 2.11 -14.95 -0.89
C GLU A 204 2.88 -15.96 -1.77
N GLU A 205 4.18 -15.77 -1.93
CA GLU A 205 5.07 -16.68 -2.66
C GLU A 205 5.34 -17.95 -1.85
N ILE A 206 5.57 -17.82 -0.54
CA ILE A 206 5.78 -18.97 0.38
C ILE A 206 4.55 -19.87 0.41
N LEU A 207 3.36 -19.28 0.57
CA LEU A 207 2.10 -20.04 0.68
C LEU A 207 1.63 -20.67 -0.65
N ALA A 208 2.23 -20.26 -1.77
CA ALA A 208 1.97 -20.83 -3.09
C ALA A 208 3.07 -21.76 -3.58
N LEU A 209 4.15 -21.96 -2.79
CA LEU A 209 5.30 -22.75 -3.21
C LEU A 209 4.93 -24.22 -3.25
N LYS A 210 5.19 -24.85 -4.40
CA LYS A 210 5.03 -26.30 -4.60
C LYS A 210 6.39 -26.97 -4.72
N TRP A 211 6.46 -28.24 -4.44
CA TRP A 211 7.67 -29.05 -4.55
C TRP A 211 8.20 -29.18 -5.98
N ASP A 212 7.34 -29.00 -6.99
CA ASP A 212 7.75 -28.97 -8.42
C ASP A 212 8.66 -27.77 -8.77
N CYS A 213 8.71 -26.77 -7.88
CA CYS A 213 9.55 -25.59 -8.01
C CYS A 213 10.76 -25.58 -7.04
N VAL A 214 11.07 -26.72 -6.38
CA VAL A 214 12.17 -26.83 -5.40
C VAL A 214 13.13 -27.95 -5.84
N PHE A 215 14.34 -27.55 -6.22
CA PHE A 215 15.36 -28.42 -6.79
C PHE A 215 16.51 -28.59 -5.80
N LEU A 216 16.50 -29.69 -5.05
CA LEU A 216 17.41 -29.94 -3.94
C LEU A 216 18.60 -30.85 -4.34
N GLU A 217 18.42 -31.69 -5.37
CA GLU A 217 19.37 -32.71 -5.81
C GLU A 217 20.29 -32.19 -6.94
N THR A 218 20.51 -30.88 -7.01
CA THR A 218 21.40 -30.25 -7.96
C THR A 218 22.71 -29.82 -7.27
N LYS A 219 23.78 -29.60 -8.04
CA LYS A 219 25.08 -29.11 -7.52
C LYS A 219 24.90 -27.80 -6.72
N THR A 220 24.00 -26.95 -7.14
CA THR A 220 23.60 -25.73 -6.45
C THR A 220 22.08 -25.77 -6.26
N PRO A 221 21.57 -26.15 -5.08
CA PRO A 221 20.13 -26.17 -4.83
C PRO A 221 19.49 -24.80 -5.08
N TYR A 222 18.29 -24.81 -5.65
CA TYR A 222 17.58 -23.57 -5.97
C TYR A 222 16.06 -23.78 -5.94
N LEU A 223 15.29 -22.69 -5.88
CA LEU A 223 13.86 -22.70 -6.06
C LEU A 223 13.41 -21.69 -7.11
N LEU A 224 12.24 -21.96 -7.69
CA LEU A 224 11.59 -21.12 -8.69
C LEU A 224 10.37 -20.43 -8.09
N VAL A 225 10.30 -19.10 -8.18
CA VAL A 225 9.09 -18.36 -7.85
C VAL A 225 8.22 -18.24 -9.10
N ARG A 226 7.10 -18.97 -9.11
CA ARG A 226 6.21 -19.06 -10.28
C ARG A 226 4.75 -18.80 -9.94
N ARG A 227 4.39 -18.84 -8.67
CA ARG A 227 3.02 -18.73 -8.18
C ARG A 227 2.92 -17.76 -7.01
N ALA A 228 1.75 -17.20 -6.79
CA ALA A 228 1.42 -16.41 -5.62
C ALA A 228 0.06 -16.82 -5.05
N TRP A 229 0.00 -16.91 -3.73
CA TRP A 229 -1.21 -17.17 -2.98
C TRP A 229 -2.02 -15.88 -2.79
N HIS A 230 -3.33 -16.02 -2.89
CA HIS A 230 -4.30 -14.98 -2.58
C HIS A 230 -5.50 -15.61 -1.88
N THR A 231 -6.38 -14.82 -1.29
CA THR A 231 -7.63 -15.32 -0.73
C THR A 231 -8.83 -14.53 -1.21
N GLU A 232 -9.87 -15.24 -1.56
CA GLU A 232 -11.20 -14.73 -1.83
C GLU A 232 -12.18 -15.35 -0.85
N ASN A 233 -12.89 -14.55 -0.07
CA ASN A 233 -13.80 -15.04 0.98
C ASN A 233 -13.15 -16.08 1.92
N ASN A 234 -11.91 -15.84 2.31
CA ASN A 234 -11.06 -16.74 3.12
C ASN A 234 -10.65 -18.05 2.43
N GLN A 235 -11.05 -18.30 1.18
CA GLN A 235 -10.60 -19.46 0.41
C GLN A 235 -9.28 -19.12 -0.30
N PRO A 236 -8.30 -20.05 -0.32
CA PRO A 236 -7.04 -19.84 -1.01
C PRO A 236 -7.22 -19.89 -2.53
N VAL A 237 -6.60 -18.95 -3.23
CA VAL A 237 -6.54 -18.89 -4.69
C VAL A 237 -5.06 -18.84 -5.08
N ILE A 238 -4.62 -19.76 -5.93
CA ILE A 238 -3.24 -19.79 -6.43
C ILE A 238 -3.19 -19.14 -7.82
N MET A 239 -2.46 -18.03 -7.88
CA MET A 239 -2.27 -17.27 -9.12
C MET A 239 -0.95 -17.67 -9.79
N THR A 240 -1.01 -18.00 -11.06
CA THR A 240 0.15 -18.27 -11.92
C THR A 240 0.58 -17.03 -12.71
N ASP A 241 -0.34 -16.08 -12.90
CA ASP A 241 -0.04 -14.77 -13.47
C ASP A 241 0.42 -13.81 -12.36
N LEU A 242 1.74 -13.74 -12.19
CA LEU A 242 2.35 -12.86 -11.20
C LEU A 242 2.22 -11.41 -11.64
N LYS A 243 2.17 -10.51 -10.64
CA LYS A 243 1.94 -9.07 -10.85
C LYS A 243 2.93 -8.43 -11.83
N THR A 244 4.18 -8.91 -11.87
CA THR A 244 5.26 -8.37 -12.70
C THR A 244 6.15 -9.48 -13.23
N LYS A 245 6.83 -9.23 -14.35
CA LYS A 245 7.84 -10.16 -14.89
C LYS A 245 8.97 -10.39 -13.88
N ALA A 246 9.37 -9.37 -13.13
CA ALA A 246 10.42 -9.46 -12.10
C ALA A 246 10.05 -10.38 -10.92
N ALA A 247 8.76 -10.71 -10.74
CA ALA A 247 8.34 -11.65 -9.71
C ALA A 247 8.73 -13.10 -10.04
N LYS A 248 8.83 -13.46 -11.33
CA LYS A 248 9.33 -14.78 -11.79
C LYS A 248 10.85 -14.77 -11.72
N ARG A 249 11.40 -15.56 -10.83
CA ARG A 249 12.85 -15.58 -10.58
C ARG A 249 13.29 -16.91 -9.99
N ASP A 250 14.57 -17.17 -10.08
CA ASP A 250 15.23 -18.35 -9.55
C ASP A 250 16.12 -17.90 -8.39
N ILE A 251 16.02 -18.60 -7.27
CA ILE A 251 16.71 -18.23 -6.03
C ILE A 251 17.59 -19.40 -5.61
N PRO A 252 18.93 -19.25 -5.59
CA PRO A 252 19.83 -20.25 -5.02
C PRO A 252 19.58 -20.35 -3.51
N LEU A 253 19.71 -21.56 -2.99
CA LEU A 253 19.44 -21.87 -1.59
C LEU A 253 20.77 -22.05 -0.84
N PRO A 254 20.95 -21.38 0.31
CA PRO A 254 22.03 -21.71 1.21
C PRO A 254 21.80 -23.08 1.86
N ASP A 255 22.87 -23.77 2.28
CA ASP A 255 22.84 -25.15 2.78
C ASP A 255 21.82 -25.34 3.91
N CYS A 256 21.75 -24.43 4.87
CA CYS A 256 20.82 -24.50 6.00
C CYS A 256 19.34 -24.51 5.56
N LEU A 257 18.99 -23.80 4.48
CA LEU A 257 17.64 -23.82 3.92
C LEU A 257 17.42 -25.08 3.08
N ALA A 258 18.42 -25.52 2.32
CA ALA A 258 18.34 -26.73 1.52
C ALA A 258 18.12 -27.97 2.41
N GLU A 259 18.82 -28.08 3.55
CA GLU A 259 18.64 -29.14 4.55
C GLU A 259 17.24 -29.08 5.16
N CYS A 260 16.79 -27.92 5.63
CA CYS A 260 15.44 -27.73 6.14
C CYS A 260 14.36 -28.19 5.14
N LEU A 261 14.55 -27.88 3.85
CA LEU A 261 13.60 -28.29 2.81
C LEU A 261 13.69 -29.79 2.47
N ARG A 262 14.88 -30.46 2.57
CA ARG A 262 15.00 -31.90 2.44
C ARG A 262 14.23 -32.62 3.55
N GLU A 263 14.44 -32.18 4.80
CA GLU A 263 13.70 -32.73 5.93
C GLU A 263 12.18 -32.56 5.77
N ALA A 264 11.75 -31.35 5.39
CA ALA A 264 10.34 -31.08 5.14
C ALA A 264 9.77 -31.92 4.00
N LYS A 265 10.53 -32.15 2.92
CA LYS A 265 10.15 -32.95 1.76
C LYS A 265 10.01 -34.43 2.09
N ALA A 266 10.86 -34.96 2.97
CA ALA A 266 10.81 -36.35 3.41
C ALA A 266 9.50 -36.70 4.14
N HIS A 267 8.84 -35.70 4.75
CA HIS A 267 7.57 -35.84 5.46
C HIS A 267 6.38 -35.24 4.70
N ALA A 268 6.59 -34.77 3.47
CA ALA A 268 5.55 -34.10 2.70
C ALA A 268 4.47 -35.07 2.20
N THR A 269 3.22 -34.77 2.47
CA THR A 269 2.03 -35.46 1.97
C THR A 269 1.25 -34.65 0.94
N SER A 270 1.73 -33.47 0.59
CA SER A 270 1.09 -32.51 -0.31
C SER A 270 2.05 -32.05 -1.41
N GLU A 271 1.51 -31.59 -2.53
CA GLU A 271 2.28 -30.90 -3.57
C GLU A 271 2.80 -29.53 -3.11
N TYR A 272 2.19 -28.92 -2.09
CA TYR A 272 2.59 -27.65 -1.50
C TYR A 272 3.64 -27.87 -0.41
N VAL A 273 4.62 -26.98 -0.35
CA VAL A 273 5.65 -26.97 0.72
C VAL A 273 5.01 -26.70 2.08
N ILE A 274 3.99 -25.83 2.10
CA ILE A 274 3.18 -25.54 3.29
C ILE A 274 1.71 -25.78 2.94
N ALA A 275 1.11 -26.78 3.56
CA ALA A 275 -0.26 -27.19 3.32
C ALA A 275 -1.05 -27.35 4.62
N ASN A 276 -2.37 -27.45 4.50
CA ASN A 276 -3.24 -27.86 5.59
C ASN A 276 -3.27 -29.40 5.72
N SER A 277 -4.02 -29.93 6.68
CA SER A 277 -4.18 -31.38 6.90
C SER A 277 -4.70 -32.16 5.69
N ASP A 278 -5.43 -31.49 4.81
CA ASP A 278 -6.05 -32.09 3.62
C ASP A 278 -5.15 -31.96 2.37
N GLY A 279 -3.91 -31.48 2.55
CA GLY A 279 -2.94 -31.28 1.47
C GLY A 279 -3.18 -30.03 0.62
N ASN A 280 -4.12 -29.16 1.00
CA ASN A 280 -4.47 -27.94 0.25
C ASN A 280 -3.71 -26.72 0.77
N PRO A 281 -3.63 -25.61 -0.03
CA PRO A 281 -3.07 -24.36 0.42
C PRO A 281 -3.81 -23.82 1.64
N LEU A 282 -3.09 -23.13 2.53
CA LEU A 282 -3.70 -22.55 3.72
C LEU A 282 -4.72 -21.45 3.36
N SER A 283 -5.88 -21.46 4.02
CA SER A 283 -6.75 -20.29 4.07
C SER A 283 -6.11 -19.17 4.89
N TYR A 284 -6.63 -17.94 4.78
CA TYR A 284 -6.10 -16.82 5.57
C TYR A 284 -6.20 -17.06 7.08
N THR A 285 -7.29 -17.69 7.54
CA THR A 285 -7.47 -18.04 8.95
C THR A 285 -6.47 -19.10 9.40
N GLN A 286 -6.17 -20.11 8.56
CA GLN A 286 -5.16 -21.13 8.86
C GLN A 286 -3.75 -20.51 8.89
N PHE A 287 -3.42 -19.61 7.96
CA PHE A 287 -2.17 -18.86 8.02
C PHE A 287 -2.04 -18.03 9.30
N LYS A 288 -3.12 -17.35 9.74
CA LYS A 288 -3.11 -16.64 11.03
C LYS A 288 -2.84 -17.59 12.21
N ARG A 289 -3.41 -18.78 12.21
CA ARG A 289 -3.16 -19.78 13.25
C ARG A 289 -1.69 -20.23 13.24
N LEU A 290 -1.14 -20.50 12.06
CA LEU A 290 0.30 -20.79 11.91
C LEU A 290 1.16 -19.67 12.47
N TRP A 291 0.85 -18.40 12.14
CA TRP A 291 1.61 -17.26 12.64
C TRP A 291 1.44 -17.02 14.16
N THR A 292 0.32 -17.48 14.74
CA THR A 292 0.05 -17.36 16.18
C THR A 292 1.09 -18.11 17.03
N TYR A 293 1.73 -19.16 16.51
CA TYR A 293 2.83 -19.84 17.22
C TYR A 293 3.98 -18.88 17.57
N ILE A 294 4.29 -17.94 16.70
CA ILE A 294 5.32 -16.90 16.93
C ILE A 294 4.76 -15.82 17.88
N VAL A 295 3.58 -15.28 17.58
CA VAL A 295 2.99 -14.19 18.37
C VAL A 295 2.76 -14.57 19.83
N THR A 296 2.36 -15.81 20.11
CA THR A 296 2.14 -16.28 21.48
C THR A 296 3.42 -16.40 22.28
N ARG A 297 4.58 -16.57 21.63
CA ARG A 297 5.91 -16.64 22.26
C ARG A 297 6.59 -15.29 22.44
N THR A 298 5.93 -14.21 22.04
CA THR A 298 6.48 -12.85 22.20
C THR A 298 6.20 -12.31 23.60
N ALA A 299 7.23 -11.86 24.30
CA ALA A 299 7.18 -11.27 25.64
C ALA A 299 6.85 -9.76 25.58
N LYS A 300 5.71 -9.40 24.92
CA LYS A 300 5.24 -8.02 24.87
C LYS A 300 3.82 -7.89 25.38
N PRO A 301 3.46 -6.76 26.02
CA PRO A 301 2.10 -6.50 26.47
C PRO A 301 1.11 -6.63 25.31
N ARG A 302 0.03 -7.36 25.55
CA ARG A 302 -1.00 -7.58 24.54
C ARG A 302 -2.40 -7.75 25.14
N PRO A 303 -3.45 -7.34 24.42
CA PRO A 303 -4.82 -7.58 24.84
C PRO A 303 -5.11 -9.07 24.90
N ALA A 304 -5.69 -9.51 26.01
CA ALA A 304 -6.13 -10.88 26.22
C ALA A 304 -7.57 -10.89 26.75
N LYS A 305 -8.22 -12.05 26.74
CA LYS A 305 -9.55 -12.25 27.29
C LYS A 305 -9.50 -13.46 28.21
N LYS A 306 -10.17 -13.35 29.36
CA LYS A 306 -10.44 -14.50 30.24
C LYS A 306 -11.94 -14.66 30.46
N PHE A 307 -12.39 -15.88 30.59
CA PHE A 307 -13.78 -16.19 30.92
C PHE A 307 -13.95 -16.18 32.43
N VAL A 308 -14.81 -15.31 32.95
CA VAL A 308 -15.07 -15.17 34.39
C VAL A 308 -16.57 -14.93 34.56
N GLY A 309 -17.22 -15.72 35.40
CA GLY A 309 -18.64 -15.54 35.75
C GLY A 309 -19.57 -15.54 34.53
N GLY A 310 -19.34 -16.40 33.52
CA GLY A 310 -20.20 -16.48 32.34
C GLY A 310 -19.92 -15.43 31.25
N LYS A 311 -18.92 -14.54 31.44
CA LYS A 311 -18.59 -13.45 30.50
C LYS A 311 -17.09 -13.38 30.17
N TYR A 312 -16.77 -12.93 28.93
CA TYR A 312 -15.40 -12.63 28.55
C TYR A 312 -14.97 -11.25 29.05
N VAL A 313 -14.00 -11.20 29.97
CA VAL A 313 -13.38 -9.98 30.47
C VAL A 313 -12.09 -9.72 29.72
N LYS A 314 -11.93 -8.51 29.19
CA LYS A 314 -10.68 -8.08 28.54
C LYS A 314 -9.67 -7.64 29.61
N TYR A 315 -8.41 -8.04 29.43
CA TYR A 315 -7.29 -7.58 30.25
C TYR A 315 -6.04 -7.45 29.39
N THR A 316 -5.02 -6.77 29.90
CA THR A 316 -3.70 -6.73 29.26
C THR A 316 -2.84 -7.83 29.89
N LEU A 317 -2.35 -8.75 29.05
CA LEU A 317 -1.34 -9.73 29.44
C LEU A 317 0.04 -9.06 29.37
N TYR A 318 0.84 -9.23 30.42
CA TYR A 318 2.23 -8.81 30.50
C TYR A 318 3.13 -10.04 30.58
N PRO A 319 3.52 -10.64 29.45
CA PRO A 319 4.41 -11.80 29.45
C PRO A 319 5.81 -11.40 29.86
N VAL A 320 6.48 -12.26 30.62
CA VAL A 320 7.88 -12.08 31.02
C VAL A 320 8.76 -13.03 30.21
N LEU A 321 9.86 -12.54 29.68
CA LEU A 321 10.80 -13.34 28.87
C LEU A 321 11.34 -14.52 29.70
N GLY A 322 11.36 -15.71 29.09
CA GLY A 322 11.79 -16.95 29.75
C GLY A 322 10.71 -17.68 30.54
N GLU A 323 9.59 -17.02 30.87
CA GLU A 323 8.50 -17.67 31.61
C GLU A 323 7.58 -18.49 30.69
N LYS A 324 6.97 -19.52 31.28
CA LYS A 324 5.90 -20.31 30.64
C LYS A 324 4.57 -19.56 30.68
N ALA A 325 3.78 -19.69 29.63
CA ALA A 325 2.44 -19.10 29.60
C ALA A 325 1.53 -19.81 30.63
N ARG A 326 0.83 -19.02 31.45
CA ARG A 326 -0.05 -19.53 32.54
C ARG A 326 -1.13 -20.49 32.08
N ASN A 327 -1.67 -20.29 30.85
CA ASN A 327 -2.76 -21.10 30.30
C ASN A 327 -2.27 -22.18 29.33
N ASN A 328 -0.96 -22.26 29.05
CA ASN A 328 -0.37 -23.25 28.16
C ASN A 328 1.11 -23.45 28.50
N GLY A 329 1.40 -24.40 29.38
CA GLY A 329 2.75 -24.71 29.87
C GLY A 329 3.76 -25.14 28.78
N HIS A 330 3.30 -25.44 27.56
CA HIS A 330 4.16 -25.73 26.41
C HIS A 330 4.67 -24.46 25.71
N VAL A 331 4.11 -23.30 26.00
CA VAL A 331 4.52 -22.03 25.42
C VAL A 331 5.44 -21.30 26.38
N VAL A 332 6.69 -21.09 25.97
CA VAL A 332 7.66 -20.22 26.64
C VAL A 332 7.71 -18.88 25.90
N TYR A 333 7.75 -17.77 26.62
CA TYR A 333 7.94 -16.44 26.06
C TYR A 333 9.42 -16.24 25.73
N SER A 334 9.82 -16.59 24.51
CA SER A 334 11.24 -16.64 24.08
C SER A 334 11.66 -15.46 23.21
N LEU A 335 10.72 -14.61 22.78
CA LEU A 335 10.98 -13.47 21.90
C LEU A 335 10.66 -12.15 22.62
N ASP A 336 11.65 -11.26 22.77
CA ASP A 336 11.49 -9.90 23.30
C ASP A 336 11.13 -8.88 22.20
N PHE A 337 10.96 -9.32 20.98
CA PHE A 337 10.62 -8.52 19.80
C PHE A 337 9.43 -9.11 19.03
N GLU A 338 8.78 -8.25 18.23
CA GLU A 338 7.72 -8.67 17.32
C GLU A 338 8.29 -8.99 15.94
N VAL A 339 7.74 -10.01 15.30
CA VAL A 339 8.10 -10.41 13.94
C VAL A 339 6.90 -10.36 13.02
N THR A 340 7.12 -9.96 11.79
CA THR A 340 6.11 -10.03 10.71
C THR A 340 6.66 -10.77 9.51
N PRO A 341 5.80 -11.41 8.69
CA PRO A 341 6.27 -12.10 7.47
C PRO A 341 7.10 -11.23 6.54
N HIS A 342 6.74 -9.95 6.41
CA HIS A 342 7.47 -9.02 5.56
C HIS A 342 8.85 -8.63 6.13
N GLN A 343 8.99 -8.66 7.45
CA GLN A 343 10.26 -8.36 8.12
C GLN A 343 11.31 -9.46 7.89
N LEU A 344 10.91 -10.73 7.78
CA LEU A 344 11.82 -11.83 7.41
C LEU A 344 12.50 -11.54 6.07
N ARG A 345 11.71 -11.17 5.07
CA ARG A 345 12.22 -10.78 3.76
C ARG A 345 13.06 -9.49 3.81
N HIS A 346 12.67 -8.51 4.63
CA HIS A 346 13.46 -7.29 4.82
C HIS A 346 14.84 -7.64 5.39
N THR A 347 14.91 -8.55 6.36
CA THR A 347 16.16 -9.08 6.93
C THR A 347 17.02 -9.76 5.85
N TYR A 348 16.44 -10.61 5.00
CA TYR A 348 17.16 -11.22 3.88
C TYR A 348 17.81 -10.18 2.97
N ILE A 349 17.06 -9.16 2.56
CA ILE A 349 17.56 -8.10 1.67
C ILE A 349 18.67 -7.31 2.36
N THR A 350 18.49 -6.97 3.63
CA THR A 350 19.48 -6.25 4.44
C THR A 350 20.78 -7.06 4.56
N ASN A 351 20.69 -8.35 4.84
CA ASN A 351 21.85 -9.23 4.96
C ASN A 351 22.61 -9.39 3.65
N LEU A 352 21.91 -9.48 2.50
CA LEU A 352 22.58 -9.48 1.19
C LEU A 352 23.35 -8.17 0.93
N ILE A 353 22.78 -7.04 1.32
CA ILE A 353 23.45 -5.74 1.19
C ILE A 353 24.68 -5.64 2.11
N HIS A 354 24.57 -6.13 3.35
CA HIS A 354 25.71 -6.20 4.28
C HIS A 354 26.82 -7.13 3.77
N ALA A 355 26.45 -8.25 3.14
CA ALA A 355 27.40 -9.16 2.50
C ALA A 355 28.03 -8.59 1.21
N GLY A 356 27.71 -7.36 0.81
CA GLY A 356 28.29 -6.71 -0.36
C GLY A 356 27.71 -7.16 -1.71
N VAL A 357 26.59 -7.89 -1.70
CA VAL A 357 25.91 -8.29 -2.95
C VAL A 357 25.45 -7.03 -3.70
N ASP A 358 25.72 -6.97 -4.98
CA ASP A 358 25.41 -5.79 -5.79
C ASP A 358 23.91 -5.52 -5.84
N PRO A 359 23.49 -4.23 -5.91
CA PRO A 359 22.09 -3.86 -5.85
C PRO A 359 21.20 -4.46 -6.94
N LYS A 360 21.76 -4.79 -8.11
CA LYS A 360 21.01 -5.36 -9.22
C LYS A 360 20.68 -6.83 -8.96
N THR A 361 21.64 -7.58 -8.43
CA THR A 361 21.43 -8.96 -7.96
C THR A 361 20.43 -8.98 -6.80
N VAL A 362 20.57 -8.09 -5.81
CA VAL A 362 19.59 -7.96 -4.73
C VAL A 362 18.18 -7.64 -5.27
N GLN A 363 18.06 -6.73 -6.25
CA GLN A 363 16.81 -6.42 -6.92
C GLN A 363 16.18 -7.67 -7.55
N TYR A 364 16.98 -8.46 -8.28
CA TYR A 364 16.53 -9.70 -8.92
C TYR A 364 16.07 -10.72 -7.88
N LEU A 365 16.90 -11.07 -6.91
CA LEU A 365 16.59 -12.05 -5.87
C LEU A 365 15.36 -11.63 -5.03
N ALA A 366 15.24 -10.36 -4.75
CA ALA A 366 14.05 -9.81 -4.10
C ALA A 366 12.82 -9.74 -5.04
N GLY A 367 12.97 -9.80 -6.36
CA GLY A 367 11.86 -9.62 -7.30
C GLY A 367 11.20 -8.26 -7.16
N HIS A 368 12.00 -7.18 -7.06
CA HIS A 368 11.53 -5.81 -7.08
C HIS A 368 11.41 -5.32 -8.52
N GLU A 369 10.23 -4.85 -8.89
CA GLU A 369 9.98 -4.30 -10.22
C GLU A 369 10.80 -3.02 -10.46
N SER A 370 10.89 -2.16 -9.45
CA SER A 370 11.66 -0.91 -9.49
C SER A 370 12.93 -1.03 -8.67
N SER A 371 14.05 -0.60 -9.25
CA SER A 371 15.34 -0.47 -8.55
C SER A 371 15.27 0.51 -7.38
N LYS A 372 14.36 1.49 -7.43
CA LYS A 372 14.19 2.48 -6.38
C LYS A 372 14.00 1.85 -4.99
N ILE A 373 13.16 0.80 -4.89
CA ILE A 373 12.90 0.11 -3.61
C ILE A 373 14.19 -0.50 -3.06
N THR A 374 14.98 -1.16 -3.91
CA THR A 374 16.25 -1.75 -3.49
C THR A 374 17.26 -0.68 -3.12
N MET A 375 17.36 0.39 -3.91
CA MET A 375 18.28 1.50 -3.65
C MET A 375 17.92 2.29 -2.37
N ASP A 376 16.63 2.48 -2.08
CA ASP A 376 16.18 3.11 -0.84
C ASP A 376 16.61 2.27 0.40
N ILE A 377 16.51 0.94 0.31
CA ILE A 377 16.99 0.03 1.37
C ILE A 377 18.52 0.07 1.43
N TYR A 378 19.22 0.00 0.29
CA TYR A 378 20.66 0.04 0.21
C TYR A 378 21.24 1.32 0.83
N ALA A 379 20.69 2.48 0.47
CA ALA A 379 21.08 3.77 1.04
C ALA A 379 20.90 3.77 2.56
N LYS A 380 19.72 3.32 3.06
CA LYS A 380 19.45 3.26 4.50
C LYS A 380 20.43 2.35 5.25
N VAL A 381 20.74 1.17 4.69
CA VAL A 381 21.67 0.20 5.31
C VAL A 381 23.08 0.77 5.37
N LYS A 382 23.58 1.36 4.29
CA LYS A 382 24.94 1.94 4.24
C LYS A 382 25.08 3.18 5.09
N TYR A 383 24.05 4.07 5.14
CA TYR A 383 24.09 5.25 6.02
C TYR A 383 24.12 4.91 7.51
N ASN A 384 23.64 3.74 7.91
CA ASN A 384 23.68 3.31 9.32
C ASN A 384 25.06 2.74 9.73
N ARG A 385 26.05 2.68 8.81
CA ARG A 385 27.43 2.24 9.09
C ARG A 385 28.45 3.23 8.52
N PRO A 386 28.59 4.40 9.15
CA PRO A 386 29.50 5.44 8.65
C PRO A 386 30.96 4.97 8.59
N GLU A 387 31.38 4.02 9.45
CA GLU A 387 32.75 3.48 9.47
C GLU A 387 33.07 2.77 8.14
N GLU A 388 32.14 2.01 7.57
CA GLU A 388 32.34 1.34 6.25
C GLU A 388 32.48 2.38 5.13
N ILE A 389 31.75 3.52 5.23
CA ILE A 389 31.83 4.60 4.24
C ILE A 389 33.18 5.31 4.37
N VAL A 390 33.65 5.58 5.59
CA VAL A 390 34.97 6.21 5.82
C VAL A 390 36.07 5.31 5.30
N GLY A 391 36.04 4.00 5.56
CA GLY A 391 37.00 3.04 5.00
C GLY A 391 37.03 3.08 3.48
N ALA A 392 35.85 3.00 2.82
CA ALA A 392 35.76 3.06 1.37
C ALA A 392 36.25 4.41 0.78
N LEU A 393 36.00 5.53 1.47
CA LEU A 393 36.53 6.85 1.10
C LEU A 393 38.05 6.89 1.23
N THR A 394 38.60 6.40 2.32
CA THR A 394 40.05 6.33 2.53
C THR A 394 40.70 5.51 1.44
N ASP A 395 40.19 4.32 1.13
CA ASP A 395 40.70 3.46 0.06
C ASP A 395 40.61 4.12 -1.34
N ALA A 396 39.50 4.80 -1.61
CA ALA A 396 39.28 5.49 -2.89
C ALA A 396 40.24 6.65 -3.10
N PHE A 397 40.71 7.31 -2.04
CA PHE A 397 41.59 8.46 -2.09
C PHE A 397 43.06 8.14 -1.70
N ALA A 398 43.36 6.90 -1.25
CA ALA A 398 44.71 6.50 -0.81
C ALA A 398 45.81 6.74 -1.86
N GLN A 399 45.48 6.66 -3.15
CA GLN A 399 46.43 6.95 -4.24
C GLN A 399 46.74 8.47 -4.39
N TRP A 400 46.03 9.35 -3.69
CA TRP A 400 46.20 10.81 -3.76
C TRP A 400 47.02 11.33 -2.57
N GLU A 401 47.07 10.58 -1.46
CA GLU A 401 47.85 10.90 -0.26
C GLU A 401 49.37 10.58 -0.44
N ASN A 402 49.70 9.76 -1.46
CA ASN A 402 51.10 9.37 -1.80
C ASN A 402 51.69 10.22 -2.95
N ARG A 403 51.12 11.37 -3.27
CA ARG A 403 51.69 12.36 -4.16
C ARG A 403 51.99 13.63 -3.39
#